data_f295fa5f18cad6fed1b36e56472aa264
#
_entry.id   f295fa5f18cad6fed1b36e56472aa264
#
_cell.length_a   1.000
_cell.length_b   1.000
_cell.length_c   1.000
_cell.angle_alpha   90.00
_cell.angle_beta   90.00
_cell.angle_gamma   90.00
#
_symmetry.space_group_name_H-M   'P 1'
#
loop_
_entity.id
_entity.type
_entity.pdbx_description
1 polymer ?
#
loop_
_entity_poly.entity_id
_entity_poly.type
_entity_poly.pdbx_seq_one_letter_code
_entity_poly.pdbx_strand_id
1 'polypeptide(L)'
;MLVLVLLTVNVLADGPLAGADRRIRAAVQARATAPAWRWLSDSWHAPAKLLVDLGSYQVAVPVLAACALIAAARRRTLRPLLTAVAGVVLLLVTVTAAKIAIGRPGPGLTTLGSFGLGVFPSGHTTTATVCLGLAVLLLLPFCPAGAGRAAVAALAVVCLLVGAALVWCDYHWFTDVVAGWALAVLIIQAALPLLTRQAPRWPITLWGRGRG
;
A
#
# COMPACT_ATOMS: atom_id res chain seq x y z
N MET A 1 6.86 -11.74 5.08
CA MET A 1 6.08 -12.98 4.89
C MET A 1 5.40 -13.44 6.17
N LEU A 2 6.08 -13.60 7.30
CA LEU A 2 5.51 -14.09 8.56
C LEU A 2 4.25 -13.32 9.01
N VAL A 3 4.29 -12.00 9.02
CA VAL A 3 3.15 -11.14 9.41
C VAL A 3 1.90 -11.43 8.57
N LEU A 4 2.04 -11.54 7.26
CA LEU A 4 0.91 -11.83 6.37
C LEU A 4 0.32 -13.22 6.64
N VAL A 5 1.17 -14.22 6.84
CA VAL A 5 0.74 -15.59 7.18
C VAL A 5 -0.01 -15.60 8.51
N LEU A 6 0.54 -14.97 9.55
CA LEU A 6 -0.09 -14.90 10.88
C LEU A 6 -1.45 -14.18 10.82
N LEU A 7 -1.55 -13.08 10.09
CA LEU A 7 -2.82 -12.38 9.91
C LEU A 7 -3.83 -13.22 9.14
N THR A 8 -3.41 -13.90 8.08
CA THR A 8 -4.30 -14.78 7.30
C THR A 8 -4.83 -15.93 8.16
N VAL A 9 -3.95 -16.63 8.88
CA VAL A 9 -4.36 -17.71 9.80
C VAL A 9 -5.31 -17.18 10.86
N ASN A 10 -5.02 -16.00 11.43
CA ASN A 10 -5.88 -15.39 12.44
C ASN A 10 -7.28 -15.07 11.89
N VAL A 11 -7.37 -14.55 10.66
CA VAL A 11 -8.66 -14.24 10.01
C VAL A 11 -9.44 -15.52 9.72
N LEU A 12 -8.78 -16.56 9.21
CA LEU A 12 -9.44 -17.83 8.90
C LEU A 12 -9.91 -18.59 10.14
N ALA A 13 -9.19 -18.46 11.26
CA ALA A 13 -9.50 -19.14 12.51
C ALA A 13 -10.39 -18.31 13.47
N ASP A 14 -10.88 -17.12 13.05
CA ASP A 14 -11.53 -16.14 13.93
C ASP A 14 -10.76 -15.91 15.25
N GLY A 15 -9.45 -15.77 15.11
CA GLY A 15 -8.50 -15.72 16.22
C GLY A 15 -8.56 -14.42 17.04
N PRO A 16 -7.66 -14.25 18.02
CA PRO A 16 -7.72 -13.16 19.00
C PRO A 16 -7.67 -11.75 18.39
N LEU A 17 -7.08 -11.58 17.19
CA LEU A 17 -7.04 -10.26 16.52
C LEU A 17 -8.42 -9.84 15.98
N ALA A 18 -9.36 -10.75 15.76
CA ALA A 18 -10.74 -10.39 15.44
C ALA A 18 -11.38 -9.60 16.59
N GLY A 19 -11.04 -9.94 17.83
CA GLY A 19 -11.43 -9.15 19.01
C GLY A 19 -10.80 -7.75 19.02
N ALA A 20 -9.54 -7.62 18.61
CA ALA A 20 -8.87 -6.32 18.48
C ALA A 20 -9.51 -5.47 17.38
N ASP A 21 -9.82 -6.04 16.21
CA ASP A 21 -10.52 -5.36 15.12
C ASP A 21 -11.86 -4.79 15.59
N ARG A 22 -12.67 -5.60 16.29
CA ARG A 22 -13.96 -5.15 16.83
C ARG A 22 -13.81 -4.02 17.86
N ARG A 23 -12.80 -4.07 18.73
CA ARG A 23 -12.51 -3.00 19.70
C ARG A 23 -12.05 -1.71 19.02
N ILE A 24 -11.16 -1.81 18.06
CA ILE A 24 -10.66 -0.64 17.29
C ILE A 24 -11.85 -0.01 16.56
N ARG A 25 -12.64 -0.79 15.85
CA ARG A 25 -13.86 -0.32 15.18
C ARG A 25 -14.80 0.39 16.14
N ALA A 26 -15.14 -0.24 17.26
CA ALA A 26 -16.03 0.35 18.27
C ALA A 26 -15.48 1.68 18.81
N ALA A 27 -14.17 1.74 19.08
CA ALA A 27 -13.51 2.96 19.55
C ALA A 27 -13.53 4.09 18.51
N VAL A 28 -13.35 3.78 17.23
CA VAL A 28 -13.41 4.74 16.12
C VAL A 28 -14.84 5.24 15.95
N GLN A 29 -15.82 4.36 15.89
CA GLN A 29 -17.22 4.71 15.70
C GLN A 29 -17.77 5.52 16.89
N ALA A 30 -17.40 5.17 18.13
CA ALA A 30 -17.78 5.93 19.31
C ALA A 30 -17.25 7.39 19.25
N ARG A 31 -16.04 7.59 18.72
CA ARG A 31 -15.48 8.95 18.53
C ARG A 31 -16.17 9.68 17.38
N ALA A 32 -16.38 9.02 16.25
CA ALA A 32 -17.03 9.61 15.08
C ALA A 32 -18.46 10.11 15.39
N THR A 33 -19.18 9.46 16.32
CA THR A 33 -20.56 9.79 16.68
C THR A 33 -20.67 10.66 17.93
N ALA A 34 -19.62 10.82 18.73
CA ALA A 34 -19.66 11.60 19.96
C ALA A 34 -19.82 13.11 19.66
N PRO A 35 -20.72 13.82 20.38
CA PRO A 35 -20.97 15.25 20.13
C PRO A 35 -19.70 16.12 20.18
N ALA A 36 -18.78 15.82 21.09
CA ALA A 36 -17.53 16.54 21.25
C ALA A 36 -16.59 16.44 20.00
N TRP A 37 -16.74 15.41 19.19
CA TRP A 37 -15.91 15.15 18.00
C TRP A 37 -16.67 15.28 16.68
N ARG A 38 -17.98 15.63 16.73
CA ARG A 38 -18.82 15.74 15.53
C ARG A 38 -18.24 16.70 14.50
N TRP A 39 -17.72 17.86 14.93
CA TRP A 39 -17.09 18.83 14.06
C TRP A 39 -15.88 18.25 13.30
N LEU A 40 -15.08 17.40 14.00
CA LEU A 40 -13.95 16.72 13.38
C LEU A 40 -14.44 15.64 12.40
N SER A 41 -15.45 14.87 12.79
CA SER A 41 -16.05 13.86 11.92
C SER A 41 -16.59 14.49 10.63
N ASP A 42 -17.39 15.55 10.75
CA ASP A 42 -17.98 16.25 9.60
C ASP A 42 -16.91 16.88 8.70
N SER A 43 -15.88 17.49 9.30
CA SER A 43 -14.76 18.11 8.56
C SER A 43 -13.82 17.08 7.93
N TRP A 44 -13.70 15.88 8.52
CA TRP A 44 -12.73 14.86 8.10
C TRP A 44 -13.28 13.91 7.03
N HIS A 45 -14.59 13.82 6.84
CA HIS A 45 -15.18 12.92 5.86
C HIS A 45 -14.69 13.17 4.43
N ALA A 46 -14.67 14.42 3.97
CA ALA A 46 -14.18 14.73 2.62
C ALA A 46 -12.68 14.46 2.45
N PRO A 47 -11.76 14.94 3.31
CA PRO A 47 -10.34 14.61 3.20
C PRO A 47 -10.05 13.11 3.39
N ALA A 48 -10.77 12.40 4.26
CA ALA A 48 -10.62 10.96 4.40
C ALA A 48 -10.97 10.22 3.11
N LYS A 49 -12.03 10.63 2.43
CA LYS A 49 -12.40 10.07 1.13
C LYS A 49 -11.35 10.33 0.06
N LEU A 50 -10.78 11.54 0.01
CA LEU A 50 -9.67 11.85 -0.90
C LEU A 50 -8.44 10.98 -0.62
N LEU A 51 -8.14 10.70 0.66
CA LEU A 51 -7.06 9.79 1.02
C LEU A 51 -7.36 8.35 0.57
N VAL A 52 -8.59 7.88 0.72
CA VAL A 52 -9.01 6.57 0.19
C VAL A 52 -8.84 6.53 -1.32
N ASP A 53 -9.24 7.59 -2.03
CA ASP A 53 -9.14 7.68 -3.50
C ASP A 53 -7.69 7.62 -3.99
N LEU A 54 -6.70 8.12 -3.21
CA LEU A 54 -5.28 7.93 -3.51
C LEU A 54 -4.87 6.44 -3.54
N GLY A 55 -5.57 5.59 -2.78
CA GLY A 55 -5.37 4.14 -2.79
C GLY A 55 -6.14 3.43 -3.89
N SER A 56 -6.96 4.13 -4.67
CA SER A 56 -7.67 3.54 -5.79
C SER A 56 -6.73 3.27 -6.97
N TYR A 57 -7.01 2.21 -7.74
CA TYR A 57 -6.22 1.92 -8.93
C TYR A 57 -6.41 2.98 -10.02
N GLN A 58 -7.53 3.71 -10.03
CA GLN A 58 -7.80 4.81 -10.95
C GLN A 58 -6.83 5.98 -10.77
N VAL A 59 -6.32 6.20 -9.56
CA VAL A 59 -5.36 7.25 -9.25
C VAL A 59 -3.93 6.70 -9.18
N ALA A 60 -3.71 5.65 -8.41
CA ALA A 60 -2.37 5.16 -8.12
C ALA A 60 -1.66 4.51 -9.33
N VAL A 61 -2.41 3.82 -10.20
CA VAL A 61 -1.82 3.17 -11.39
C VAL A 61 -1.36 4.20 -12.43
N PRO A 62 -2.15 5.23 -12.81
CA PRO A 62 -1.67 6.30 -13.69
C PRO A 62 -0.46 7.06 -13.13
N VAL A 63 -0.40 7.32 -11.82
CA VAL A 63 0.77 7.93 -11.18
C VAL A 63 2.01 7.04 -11.34
N LEU A 64 1.89 5.74 -11.07
CA LEU A 64 2.98 4.79 -11.29
C LEU A 64 3.40 4.74 -12.77
N ALA A 65 2.44 4.70 -13.70
CA ALA A 65 2.71 4.66 -15.13
C ALA A 65 3.50 5.90 -15.58
N ALA A 66 3.08 7.10 -15.15
CA ALA A 66 3.80 8.34 -15.45
C ALA A 66 5.23 8.32 -14.91
N CYS A 67 5.43 7.91 -13.65
CA CYS A 67 6.76 7.79 -13.04
C CYS A 67 7.63 6.75 -13.75
N ALA A 68 7.04 5.61 -14.15
CA ALA A 68 7.75 4.57 -14.88
C ALA A 68 8.17 5.03 -16.29
N LEU A 69 7.32 5.80 -16.99
CA LEU A 69 7.65 6.42 -18.28
C LEU A 69 8.81 7.42 -18.15
N ILE A 70 8.77 8.30 -17.14
CA ILE A 70 9.84 9.24 -16.86
C ILE A 70 11.16 8.49 -16.58
N ALA A 71 11.11 7.47 -15.71
CA ALA A 71 12.28 6.67 -15.39
C ALA A 71 12.81 5.88 -16.58
N ALA A 72 11.92 5.35 -17.44
CA ALA A 72 12.31 4.65 -18.68
C ALA A 72 13.00 5.57 -19.68
N ALA A 73 12.45 6.78 -19.88
CA ALA A 73 13.07 7.81 -20.73
C ALA A 73 14.43 8.24 -20.21
N ARG A 74 14.55 8.52 -18.88
CA ARG A 74 15.81 8.91 -18.24
C ARG A 74 16.88 7.83 -18.30
N ARG A 75 16.49 6.56 -18.12
CA ARG A 75 17.40 5.39 -18.17
C ARG A 75 17.60 4.83 -19.56
N ARG A 76 16.82 5.28 -20.55
CA ARG A 76 16.80 4.74 -21.94
C ARG A 76 16.62 3.21 -21.96
N THR A 77 15.69 2.70 -21.14
CA THR A 77 15.40 1.26 -21.03
C THR A 77 13.94 1.04 -20.63
N LEU A 78 13.33 -0.05 -21.10
CA LEU A 78 11.94 -0.42 -20.77
C LEU A 78 11.77 -1.06 -19.37
N ARG A 79 12.85 -1.29 -18.62
CA ARG A 79 12.80 -1.97 -17.32
C ARG A 79 11.91 -1.31 -16.28
N PRO A 80 11.91 0.03 -16.12
CA PRO A 80 10.99 0.68 -15.23
C PRO A 80 9.53 0.37 -15.56
N LEU A 81 9.18 0.30 -16.84
CA LEU A 81 7.84 -0.07 -17.29
C LEU A 81 7.52 -1.54 -16.98
N LEU A 82 8.44 -2.45 -17.26
CA LEU A 82 8.29 -3.88 -16.94
C LEU A 82 8.13 -4.10 -15.43
N THR A 83 8.89 -3.37 -14.61
CA THR A 83 8.76 -3.41 -13.14
C THR A 83 7.39 -2.90 -12.68
N ALA A 84 6.91 -1.79 -13.25
CA ALA A 84 5.61 -1.24 -12.94
C ALA A 84 4.48 -2.21 -13.35
N VAL A 85 4.52 -2.76 -14.56
CA VAL A 85 3.55 -3.74 -15.05
C VAL A 85 3.55 -4.98 -14.17
N ALA A 86 4.72 -5.55 -13.87
CA ALA A 86 4.82 -6.71 -12.98
C ALA A 86 4.24 -6.43 -11.59
N GLY A 87 4.53 -5.26 -11.02
CA GLY A 87 3.96 -4.84 -9.73
C GLY A 87 2.43 -4.79 -9.77
N VAL A 88 1.85 -4.18 -10.81
CA VAL A 88 0.39 -4.09 -10.98
C VAL A 88 -0.24 -5.47 -11.23
N VAL A 89 0.36 -6.31 -12.06
CA VAL A 89 -0.13 -7.68 -12.32
C VAL A 89 -0.10 -8.52 -11.03
N LEU A 90 1.02 -8.52 -10.31
CA LEU A 90 1.13 -9.22 -9.02
C LEU A 90 0.11 -8.70 -8.01
N LEU A 91 -0.08 -7.38 -7.93
CA LEU A 91 -1.09 -6.75 -7.08
C LEU A 91 -2.50 -7.28 -7.41
N LEU A 92 -2.92 -7.19 -8.67
CA LEU A 92 -4.26 -7.61 -9.08
C LEU A 92 -4.49 -9.10 -8.83
N VAL A 93 -3.54 -9.95 -9.22
CA VAL A 93 -3.65 -11.40 -9.04
C VAL A 93 -3.70 -11.78 -7.56
N THR A 94 -2.76 -11.28 -6.75
CA THR A 94 -2.65 -11.72 -5.34
C THR A 94 -3.79 -11.18 -4.48
N VAL A 95 -4.18 -9.91 -4.66
CA VAL A 95 -5.31 -9.33 -3.90
C VAL A 95 -6.62 -9.98 -4.28
N THR A 96 -6.89 -10.18 -5.58
CA THR A 96 -8.13 -10.82 -6.03
C THR A 96 -8.19 -12.27 -5.56
N ALA A 97 -7.13 -13.04 -5.74
CA ALA A 97 -7.06 -14.42 -5.27
C ALA A 97 -7.28 -14.53 -3.76
N ALA A 98 -6.65 -13.66 -2.96
CA ALA A 98 -6.84 -13.66 -1.52
C ALA A 98 -8.28 -13.27 -1.12
N LYS A 99 -8.89 -12.27 -1.77
CA LYS A 99 -10.29 -11.88 -1.52
C LYS A 99 -11.28 -13.00 -1.81
N ILE A 100 -11.06 -13.76 -2.89
CA ILE A 100 -11.89 -14.92 -3.24
C ILE A 100 -11.67 -16.05 -2.23
N ALA A 101 -10.41 -16.39 -1.93
CA ALA A 101 -10.08 -17.53 -1.09
C ALA A 101 -10.50 -17.35 0.39
N ILE A 102 -10.38 -16.12 0.93
CA ILE A 102 -10.63 -15.85 2.34
C ILE A 102 -12.08 -15.43 2.58
N GLY A 103 -12.69 -14.68 1.66
CA GLY A 103 -14.10 -14.32 1.73
C GLY A 103 -14.50 -13.56 3.00
N ARG A 104 -13.61 -12.74 3.59
CA ARG A 104 -13.91 -12.03 4.85
C ARG A 104 -14.94 -10.92 4.63
N PRO A 105 -16.05 -10.87 5.39
CA PRO A 105 -17.00 -9.76 5.33
C PRO A 105 -16.40 -8.45 5.83
N GLY A 106 -16.88 -7.33 5.28
CA GLY A 106 -16.51 -6.00 5.72
C GLY A 106 -17.00 -5.65 7.12
N PRO A 107 -16.52 -4.57 7.74
CA PRO A 107 -17.00 -4.09 9.02
C PRO A 107 -18.52 -3.83 8.98
N GLY A 108 -19.23 -4.40 9.96
CA GLY A 108 -20.70 -4.24 10.04
C GLY A 108 -21.52 -4.97 8.97
N LEU A 109 -20.89 -5.75 8.10
CA LEU A 109 -21.56 -6.54 7.08
C LEU A 109 -21.59 -8.03 7.47
N THR A 110 -22.67 -8.70 7.13
CA THR A 110 -22.83 -10.16 7.29
C THR A 110 -22.63 -10.90 5.97
N THR A 111 -22.61 -10.16 4.85
CA THR A 111 -22.45 -10.68 3.49
C THR A 111 -21.17 -10.14 2.85
N LEU A 112 -20.72 -10.84 1.82
CA LEU A 112 -19.60 -10.38 0.99
C LEU A 112 -19.98 -9.08 0.26
N GLY A 113 -18.98 -8.26 -0.01
CA GLY A 113 -19.15 -7.01 -0.74
C GLY A 113 -19.54 -7.22 -2.20
N SER A 114 -19.44 -6.14 -2.98
CA SER A 114 -19.74 -6.17 -4.43
C SER A 114 -18.99 -7.29 -5.12
N PHE A 115 -19.64 -7.94 -6.05
CA PHE A 115 -19.10 -9.11 -6.80
C PHE A 115 -18.79 -10.35 -5.95
N GLY A 116 -19.33 -10.47 -4.74
CA GLY A 116 -19.06 -11.62 -3.87
C GLY A 116 -17.62 -11.70 -3.36
N LEU A 117 -16.90 -10.59 -3.34
CA LEU A 117 -15.51 -10.54 -2.90
C LEU A 117 -15.39 -10.15 -1.43
N GLY A 118 -14.47 -10.79 -0.71
CA GLY A 118 -14.12 -10.42 0.65
C GLY A 118 -13.34 -9.10 0.71
N VAL A 119 -13.14 -8.58 1.94
CA VAL A 119 -12.40 -7.34 2.16
C VAL A 119 -10.93 -7.57 2.51
N PHE A 120 -10.51 -8.78 2.84
CA PHE A 120 -9.14 -9.12 3.22
C PHE A 120 -8.33 -9.66 2.04
N PRO A 121 -7.09 -9.19 1.84
CA PRO A 121 -6.49 -7.98 2.42
C PRO A 121 -7.05 -6.70 1.79
N SER A 122 -6.75 -5.53 2.38
CA SER A 122 -7.21 -4.24 1.85
C SER A 122 -6.59 -3.95 0.49
N GLY A 123 -7.46 -3.85 -0.54
CA GLY A 123 -7.04 -3.52 -1.89
C GLY A 123 -6.47 -2.10 -2.01
N HIS A 124 -7.14 -1.10 -1.43
CA HIS A 124 -6.69 0.31 -1.46
C HIS A 124 -5.32 0.48 -0.78
N THR A 125 -5.13 -0.13 0.39
CA THR A 125 -3.85 -0.09 1.10
C THR A 125 -2.73 -0.72 0.27
N THR A 126 -3.01 -1.91 -0.30
CA THR A 126 -2.02 -2.62 -1.13
C THR A 126 -1.70 -1.81 -2.39
N THR A 127 -2.71 -1.26 -3.07
CA THR A 127 -2.55 -0.46 -4.30
C THR A 127 -1.75 0.82 -4.03
N ALA A 128 -2.12 1.60 -3.01
CA ALA A 128 -1.37 2.81 -2.64
C ALA A 128 0.10 2.46 -2.39
N THR A 129 0.37 1.45 -1.56
CA THR A 129 1.73 1.11 -1.15
C THR A 129 2.56 0.56 -2.31
N VAL A 130 2.01 -0.32 -3.16
CA VAL A 130 2.72 -0.86 -4.33
C VAL A 130 2.97 0.24 -5.35
N CYS A 131 1.93 0.95 -5.77
CA CYS A 131 2.05 1.89 -6.87
C CYS A 131 2.87 3.12 -6.49
N LEU A 132 2.57 3.76 -5.36
CA LEU A 132 3.34 4.92 -4.91
C LEU A 132 4.75 4.52 -4.46
N GLY A 133 4.89 3.34 -3.84
CA GLY A 133 6.19 2.80 -3.45
C GLY A 133 7.10 2.55 -4.65
N LEU A 134 6.59 1.86 -5.68
CA LEU A 134 7.35 1.68 -6.93
C LEU A 134 7.63 3.01 -7.63
N ALA A 135 6.67 3.95 -7.67
CA ALA A 135 6.87 5.28 -8.25
C ALA A 135 8.04 6.02 -7.60
N VAL A 136 8.08 6.05 -6.26
CA VAL A 136 9.20 6.65 -5.50
C VAL A 136 10.51 5.92 -5.82
N LEU A 137 10.54 4.58 -5.74
CA LEU A 137 11.75 3.79 -5.98
C LEU A 137 12.30 3.95 -7.41
N LEU A 138 11.43 4.09 -8.42
CA LEU A 138 11.83 4.31 -9.81
C LEU A 138 12.47 5.69 -10.01
N LEU A 139 11.99 6.72 -9.30
CA LEU A 139 12.47 8.09 -9.42
C LEU A 139 13.59 8.44 -8.44
N LEU A 140 13.75 7.67 -7.35
CA LEU A 140 14.73 7.92 -6.30
C LEU A 140 16.17 8.18 -6.81
N PRO A 141 16.70 7.43 -7.82
CA PRO A 141 18.05 7.65 -8.34
C PRO A 141 18.25 9.01 -9.03
N PHE A 142 17.19 9.72 -9.35
CA PHE A 142 17.23 11.03 -10.00
C PHE A 142 17.05 12.19 -9.01
N CYS A 143 16.84 11.88 -7.72
CA CYS A 143 16.62 12.85 -6.67
C CYS A 143 17.91 13.10 -5.86
N PRO A 144 18.18 14.35 -5.43
CA PRO A 144 19.17 14.61 -4.40
C PRO A 144 18.87 13.80 -3.12
N ALA A 145 19.91 13.42 -2.37
CA ALA A 145 19.77 12.54 -1.20
C ALA A 145 18.77 13.07 -0.16
N GLY A 146 18.71 14.38 0.07
CA GLY A 146 17.74 15.02 0.96
C GLY A 146 16.29 14.86 0.46
N ALA A 147 16.05 15.15 -0.81
CA ALA A 147 14.74 15.02 -1.45
C ALA A 147 14.29 13.55 -1.51
N GLY A 148 15.21 12.62 -1.75
CA GLY A 148 14.91 11.19 -1.72
C GLY A 148 14.43 10.70 -0.33
N ARG A 149 15.10 11.13 0.74
CA ARG A 149 14.64 10.81 2.11
C ARG A 149 13.27 11.41 2.42
N ALA A 150 13.05 12.67 2.03
CA ALA A 150 11.76 13.32 2.19
C ALA A 150 10.64 12.60 1.41
N ALA A 151 10.91 12.16 0.18
CA ALA A 151 9.96 11.39 -0.63
C ALA A 151 9.59 10.04 0.03
N VAL A 152 10.54 9.32 0.59
CA VAL A 152 10.29 8.07 1.32
C VAL A 152 9.48 8.33 2.60
N ALA A 153 9.81 9.38 3.36
CA ALA A 153 9.05 9.76 4.54
C ALA A 153 7.61 10.16 4.17
N ALA A 154 7.42 10.97 3.15
CA ALA A 154 6.11 11.36 2.64
C ALA A 154 5.28 10.15 2.18
N LEU A 155 5.90 9.20 1.48
CA LEU A 155 5.27 7.94 1.10
C LEU A 155 4.76 7.18 2.32
N ALA A 156 5.60 7.03 3.36
CA ALA A 156 5.20 6.34 4.58
C ALA A 156 3.99 7.02 5.25
N VAL A 157 4.02 8.35 5.35
CA VAL A 157 2.90 9.13 5.89
C VAL A 157 1.64 8.94 5.06
N VAL A 158 1.72 9.04 3.74
CA VAL A 158 0.55 8.84 2.85
C VAL A 158 -0.03 7.44 3.00
N CYS A 159 0.81 6.39 3.01
CA CYS A 159 0.34 5.02 3.20
C CYS A 159 -0.34 4.81 4.56
N LEU A 160 0.19 5.41 5.64
CA LEU A 160 -0.43 5.38 6.96
C LEU A 160 -1.77 6.11 6.98
N LEU A 161 -1.86 7.30 6.37
CA LEU A 161 -3.09 8.08 6.28
C LEU A 161 -4.16 7.38 5.45
N VAL A 162 -3.81 6.76 4.33
CA VAL A 162 -4.74 5.92 3.54
C VAL A 162 -5.29 4.78 4.41
N GLY A 163 -4.42 4.06 5.12
CA GLY A 163 -4.85 2.99 6.02
C GLY A 163 -5.76 3.48 7.15
N ALA A 164 -5.42 4.60 7.78
CA ALA A 164 -6.23 5.22 8.82
C ALA A 164 -7.60 5.67 8.30
N ALA A 165 -7.64 6.29 7.11
CA ALA A 165 -8.88 6.72 6.47
C ALA A 165 -9.81 5.54 6.17
N LEU A 166 -9.27 4.40 5.73
CA LEU A 166 -10.06 3.19 5.46
C LEU A 166 -10.72 2.61 6.71
N VAL A 167 -10.01 2.63 7.84
CA VAL A 167 -10.55 2.21 9.15
C VAL A 167 -11.56 3.23 9.67
N TRP A 168 -11.28 4.53 9.52
CA TRP A 168 -12.19 5.62 9.92
C TRP A 168 -13.51 5.58 9.17
N CYS A 169 -13.46 5.38 7.87
CA CYS A 169 -14.63 5.28 7.00
C CYS A 169 -15.38 3.93 7.10
N ASP A 170 -14.95 3.04 7.99
CA ASP A 170 -15.55 1.70 8.20
C ASP A 170 -15.52 0.82 6.93
N TYR A 171 -14.56 1.04 6.02
CA TYR A 171 -14.41 0.26 4.79
C TYR A 171 -13.62 -1.03 5.01
N HIS A 172 -12.69 -1.04 5.98
CA HIS A 172 -11.82 -2.16 6.26
C HIS A 172 -11.58 -2.35 7.77
N TRP A 173 -11.34 -3.59 8.16
CA TRP A 173 -10.79 -3.92 9.45
C TRP A 173 -9.35 -3.46 9.55
N PHE A 174 -8.86 -3.17 10.75
CA PHE A 174 -7.46 -2.77 10.95
C PHE A 174 -6.48 -3.84 10.45
N THR A 175 -6.78 -5.12 10.70
CA THR A 175 -5.94 -6.24 10.23
C THR A 175 -5.92 -6.37 8.71
N ASP A 176 -6.98 -5.98 7.97
CA ASP A 176 -6.97 -5.95 6.50
C ASP A 176 -5.96 -4.94 5.96
N VAL A 177 -5.87 -3.79 6.65
CA VAL A 177 -4.93 -2.71 6.31
C VAL A 177 -3.49 -3.16 6.54
N VAL A 178 -3.19 -3.75 7.72
CA VAL A 178 -1.85 -4.27 8.03
C VAL A 178 -1.44 -5.38 7.07
N ALA A 179 -2.36 -6.29 6.73
CA ALA A 179 -2.12 -7.33 5.73
C ALA A 179 -1.86 -6.74 4.35
N GLY A 180 -2.56 -5.65 3.98
CA GLY A 180 -2.34 -4.91 2.74
C GLY A 180 -0.93 -4.33 2.65
N TRP A 181 -0.41 -3.70 3.72
CA TRP A 181 0.99 -3.24 3.76
C TRP A 181 1.99 -4.39 3.65
N ALA A 182 1.78 -5.48 4.40
CA ALA A 182 2.66 -6.64 4.37
C ALA A 182 2.72 -7.28 2.97
N LEU A 183 1.57 -7.44 2.32
CA LEU A 183 1.47 -7.94 0.95
C LEU A 183 2.16 -7.01 -0.04
N ALA A 184 1.95 -5.69 0.08
CA ALA A 184 2.56 -4.69 -0.79
C ALA A 184 4.09 -4.75 -0.75
N VAL A 185 4.70 -4.90 0.43
CA VAL A 185 6.15 -5.05 0.57
C VAL A 185 6.64 -6.29 -0.19
N LEU A 186 5.94 -7.42 -0.10
CA LEU A 186 6.30 -8.64 -0.84
C LEU A 186 6.20 -8.44 -2.36
N ILE A 187 5.15 -7.78 -2.83
CA ILE A 187 4.97 -7.48 -4.26
C ILE A 187 6.10 -6.56 -4.77
N ILE A 188 6.42 -5.51 -4.03
CA ILE A 188 7.52 -4.61 -4.38
C ILE A 188 8.84 -5.39 -4.46
N GLN A 189 9.14 -6.21 -3.46
CA GLN A 189 10.35 -7.05 -3.45
C GLN A 189 10.41 -8.02 -4.62
N ALA A 190 9.26 -8.58 -5.04
CA ALA A 190 9.19 -9.48 -6.19
C ALA A 190 9.38 -8.76 -7.53
N ALA A 191 8.91 -7.51 -7.64
CA ALA A 191 9.01 -6.71 -8.87
C ALA A 191 10.41 -6.07 -9.07
N LEU A 192 11.10 -5.68 -7.99
CA LEU A 192 12.37 -4.96 -8.04
C LEU A 192 13.50 -5.67 -8.81
N PRO A 193 13.67 -7.00 -8.78
CA PRO A 193 14.72 -7.67 -9.55
C PRO A 193 14.66 -7.41 -11.05
N LEU A 194 13.46 -7.11 -11.61
CA LEU A 194 13.33 -6.75 -13.02
C LEU A 194 14.02 -5.43 -13.34
N LEU A 195 14.10 -4.52 -12.37
CA LEU A 195 14.80 -3.24 -12.51
C LEU A 195 16.33 -3.42 -12.47
N THR A 196 16.83 -4.38 -11.69
CA THR A 196 18.26 -4.51 -11.35
C THR A 196 19.01 -5.57 -12.15
N ARG A 197 18.34 -6.56 -12.76
CA ARG A 197 18.93 -7.78 -13.35
C ARG A 197 20.02 -7.60 -14.40
N GLN A 198 20.32 -6.37 -14.86
CA GLN A 198 21.48 -6.02 -15.69
C GLN A 198 21.88 -4.54 -15.52
N ALA A 199 22.04 -4.03 -14.32
CA ALA A 199 22.86 -2.84 -14.17
C ALA A 199 24.30 -3.25 -14.57
N PRO A 200 25.02 -2.46 -15.41
CA PRO A 200 26.45 -2.62 -15.53
C PRO A 200 27.01 -2.59 -14.10
N ARG A 201 27.96 -3.47 -13.81
CA ARG A 201 28.73 -3.39 -12.55
C ARG A 201 29.29 -1.98 -12.47
N TRP A 202 28.69 -1.12 -11.64
CA TRP A 202 29.33 0.12 -11.25
C TRP A 202 30.61 -0.32 -10.53
N PRO A 203 31.81 0.09 -11.00
CA PRO A 203 32.99 -0.14 -10.20
C PRO A 203 32.75 0.62 -8.90
N ILE A 204 32.78 -0.09 -7.79
CA ILE A 204 32.76 0.47 -6.43
C ILE A 204 34.17 1.09 -6.24
N THR A 205 34.43 2.21 -6.87
CA THR A 205 35.64 3.00 -6.71
C THR A 205 35.30 4.42 -6.33
N LEU A 206 34.50 4.59 -5.30
CA LEU A 206 34.24 5.90 -4.68
C LEU A 206 34.69 5.94 -3.21
N TRP A 207 35.71 5.17 -2.86
CA TRP A 207 36.54 5.47 -1.69
C TRP A 207 37.98 5.64 -2.20
N GLY A 208 38.22 6.82 -2.72
CA GLY A 208 39.60 7.26 -2.93
C GLY A 208 40.33 7.16 -1.61
N ARG A 209 41.32 6.27 -1.53
CA ARG A 209 42.30 6.28 -0.47
C ARG A 209 42.94 7.68 -0.48
N GLY A 210 42.75 8.44 0.58
CA GLY A 210 43.61 9.57 0.87
C GLY A 210 45.05 9.10 0.86
N ARG A 211 45.83 9.69 0.01
CA ARG A 211 47.29 9.59 0.12
C ARG A 211 47.72 10.61 1.16
N GLY A 212 48.42 10.13 2.17
CA GLY A 212 49.19 10.92 3.11
C GLY A 212 50.29 11.70 2.45
#